data_8fbeeb9e0900a6fe16a523042446042c
#
_entry.id   8fbeeb9e0900a6fe16a523042446042c
#
_cell.length_a   1.000
_cell.length_b   1.000
_cell.length_c   1.000
_cell.angle_alpha   90.00
_cell.angle_beta   90.00
_cell.angle_gamma   90.00
#
_symmetry.space_group_name_H-M   'P 1'
#
loop_
_entity.id
_entity.type
_entity.pdbx_description
1 polymer ?
#
loop_
_entity_poly.entity_id
_entity_poly.type
_entity_poly.pdbx_seq_one_letter_code
_entity_poly.pdbx_strand_id
1 'polypeptide(L)'
;MKIYNQLSKIKFISKSYSLKFLFIAFLGIHIPLIGLLFFVVLNKFDLPINTILVAALIFTLLATVITLLVLKSLIFPIELVSKSLIDYNQTRKLPNFPTHYSDEVGLLMSNISKSIHAFEAIRLEKEDFTYLLSHDLRNFAGNTLYVFKLNWTFSKRVFS
;
A
#
# COMPACT_ATOMS: atom_id res chain seq x y z
N MET A 1 -13.17 -0.86 4.79
CA MET A 1 -12.91 -2.31 4.65
C MET A 1 -14.15 -3.19 4.44
N LYS A 2 -15.30 -2.94 5.07
CA LYS A 2 -16.49 -3.82 4.94
C LYS A 2 -16.99 -3.97 3.48
N ILE A 3 -17.11 -2.86 2.75
CA ILE A 3 -17.62 -2.85 1.35
C ILE A 3 -16.65 -3.58 0.41
N TYR A 4 -15.36 -3.33 0.53
CA TYR A 4 -14.34 -4.03 -0.27
C TYR A 4 -14.38 -5.56 -0.04
N ASN A 5 -14.49 -5.99 1.20
CA ASN A 5 -14.60 -7.41 1.56
C ASN A 5 -15.90 -8.06 1.04
N GLN A 6 -17.00 -7.31 0.98
CA GLN A 6 -18.24 -7.81 0.38
C GLN A 6 -18.12 -7.99 -1.14
N LEU A 7 -17.51 -7.02 -1.83
CA LEU A 7 -17.26 -7.12 -3.26
C LEU A 7 -16.29 -8.25 -3.63
N SER A 8 -15.33 -8.54 -2.75
CA SER A 8 -14.39 -9.67 -2.93
C SER A 8 -15.05 -11.05 -2.79
N LYS A 9 -16.30 -11.15 -2.28
CA LYS A 9 -17.07 -12.40 -2.22
C LYS A 9 -17.80 -12.74 -3.52
N ILE A 10 -17.97 -11.79 -4.43
CA ILE A 10 -18.64 -12.00 -5.71
C ILE A 10 -17.64 -12.65 -6.67
N LYS A 11 -17.80 -13.94 -6.98
CA LYS A 11 -16.87 -14.76 -7.79
C LYS A 11 -16.41 -14.11 -9.12
N PHE A 12 -17.30 -13.37 -9.78
CA PHE A 12 -17.00 -12.74 -11.07
C PHE A 12 -16.07 -11.50 -10.92
N ILE A 13 -16.17 -10.78 -9.81
CA ILE A 13 -15.48 -9.50 -9.58
C ILE A 13 -14.32 -9.67 -8.60
N SER A 14 -14.25 -10.82 -7.89
CA SER A 14 -13.28 -11.05 -6.81
C SER A 14 -11.82 -10.99 -7.25
N LYS A 15 -11.51 -11.42 -8.47
CA LYS A 15 -10.15 -11.59 -8.98
C LYS A 15 -9.54 -10.34 -9.61
N SER A 16 -10.33 -9.29 -9.89
CA SER A 16 -9.84 -8.08 -10.52
C SER A 16 -10.32 -6.83 -9.80
N TYR A 17 -9.37 -6.02 -9.37
CA TYR A 17 -9.61 -4.71 -8.79
C TYR A 17 -10.22 -3.74 -9.80
N SER A 18 -9.73 -3.77 -11.04
CA SER A 18 -10.24 -2.97 -12.15
C SER A 18 -11.71 -3.25 -12.41
N LEU A 19 -12.13 -4.53 -12.41
CA LEU A 19 -13.53 -4.91 -12.58
C LEU A 19 -14.41 -4.43 -11.42
N LYS A 20 -13.93 -4.43 -10.19
CA LYS A 20 -14.65 -3.86 -9.04
C LYS A 20 -14.95 -2.39 -9.25
N PHE A 21 -13.95 -1.64 -9.71
CA PHE A 21 -14.06 -0.21 -9.97
C PHE A 21 -15.05 0.07 -11.11
N LEU A 22 -14.92 -0.65 -12.22
CA LEU A 22 -15.79 -0.51 -13.40
C LEU A 22 -17.24 -0.86 -13.08
N PHE A 23 -17.47 -1.92 -12.31
CA PHE A 23 -18.79 -2.36 -11.89
C PHE A 23 -19.51 -1.33 -11.03
N ILE A 24 -18.80 -0.69 -10.09
CA ILE A 24 -19.36 0.39 -9.26
C ILE A 24 -19.67 1.62 -10.10
N ALA A 25 -18.79 2.01 -11.01
CA ALA A 25 -19.04 3.10 -11.93
C ALA A 25 -20.26 2.83 -12.80
N PHE A 26 -20.40 1.61 -13.33
CA PHE A 26 -21.55 1.17 -14.10
C PHE A 26 -22.85 1.27 -13.29
N LEU A 27 -22.87 0.75 -12.06
CA LEU A 27 -24.04 0.83 -11.18
C LEU A 27 -24.38 2.28 -10.84
N GLY A 28 -23.37 3.12 -10.59
CA GLY A 28 -23.58 4.55 -10.28
C GLY A 28 -24.29 5.31 -11.39
N ILE A 29 -24.13 4.91 -12.63
CA ILE A 29 -24.79 5.51 -13.78
C ILE A 29 -26.18 4.89 -14.01
N HIS A 30 -26.29 3.56 -13.93
CA HIS A 30 -27.51 2.85 -14.34
C HIS A 30 -28.61 2.85 -13.27
N ILE A 31 -28.25 2.82 -11.98
CA ILE A 31 -29.24 2.83 -10.89
C ILE A 31 -30.12 4.08 -10.91
N PRO A 32 -29.60 5.32 -11.00
CA PRO A 32 -30.43 6.50 -11.04
C PRO A 32 -31.30 6.56 -12.31
N LEU A 33 -30.76 6.08 -13.44
CA LEU A 33 -31.50 6.04 -14.70
C LEU A 33 -32.67 5.06 -14.63
N ILE A 34 -32.47 3.86 -14.10
CA ILE A 34 -33.53 2.86 -13.89
C ILE A 34 -34.55 3.39 -12.87
N GLY A 35 -34.08 4.04 -11.78
CA GLY A 35 -34.95 4.63 -10.78
C GLY A 35 -35.84 5.72 -11.37
N LEU A 36 -35.30 6.59 -12.21
CA LEU A 36 -36.05 7.60 -12.92
C LEU A 36 -37.07 6.99 -13.87
N LEU A 37 -36.67 5.98 -14.65
CA LEU A 37 -37.57 5.27 -15.55
C LEU A 37 -38.75 4.66 -14.79
N PHE A 38 -38.48 3.97 -13.69
CA PHE A 38 -39.53 3.41 -12.84
C PHE A 38 -40.47 4.49 -12.28
N PHE A 39 -39.89 5.58 -11.83
CA PHE A 39 -40.68 6.73 -11.29
C PHE A 39 -41.66 7.28 -12.34
N VAL A 40 -41.20 7.48 -13.57
CA VAL A 40 -42.05 7.98 -14.68
C VAL A 40 -43.13 6.97 -15.06
N VAL A 41 -42.78 5.68 -15.19
CA VAL A 41 -43.73 4.61 -15.56
C VAL A 41 -44.80 4.41 -14.50
N LEU A 42 -44.46 4.43 -13.22
CA LEU A 42 -45.43 4.29 -12.12
C LEU A 42 -46.43 5.43 -12.07
N ASN A 43 -46.04 6.61 -12.51
CA ASN A 43 -46.92 7.77 -12.61
C ASN A 43 -47.61 7.88 -13.97
N LYS A 44 -47.66 6.77 -14.78
CA LYS A 44 -48.39 6.69 -16.06
C LYS A 44 -48.01 7.77 -17.07
N PHE A 45 -46.78 8.28 -17.03
CA PHE A 45 -46.30 9.41 -17.86
C PHE A 45 -47.04 10.71 -17.70
N ASP A 46 -47.86 10.86 -16.66
CA ASP A 46 -48.74 12.02 -16.44
C ASP A 46 -48.11 13.04 -15.46
N LEU A 47 -46.78 13.24 -15.62
CA LEU A 47 -46.01 14.14 -14.76
C LEU A 47 -45.61 15.42 -15.52
N PRO A 48 -45.70 16.58 -14.87
CA PRO A 48 -45.16 17.81 -15.44
C PRO A 48 -43.65 17.70 -15.57
N ILE A 49 -43.08 18.27 -16.63
CA ILE A 49 -41.65 18.16 -16.97
C ILE A 49 -40.76 18.64 -15.82
N ASN A 50 -41.17 19.65 -15.06
CA ASN A 50 -40.43 20.14 -13.92
C ASN A 50 -40.26 19.08 -12.82
N THR A 51 -41.30 18.25 -12.58
CA THR A 51 -41.24 17.16 -11.60
C THR A 51 -40.25 16.09 -12.04
N ILE A 52 -40.21 15.75 -13.32
CA ILE A 52 -39.26 14.79 -13.87
C ILE A 52 -37.84 15.32 -13.74
N LEU A 53 -37.57 16.59 -14.04
CA LEU A 53 -36.26 17.23 -13.92
C LEU A 53 -35.77 17.26 -12.46
N VAL A 54 -36.64 17.61 -11.53
CA VAL A 54 -36.31 17.63 -10.08
C VAL A 54 -36.03 16.22 -9.58
N ALA A 55 -36.83 15.23 -9.96
CA ALA A 55 -36.61 13.84 -9.62
C ALA A 55 -35.27 13.31 -10.19
N ALA A 56 -34.98 13.62 -11.46
CA ALA A 56 -33.69 13.26 -12.08
C ALA A 56 -32.49 13.85 -11.33
N LEU A 57 -32.61 15.15 -10.94
CA LEU A 57 -31.56 15.82 -10.17
C LEU A 57 -31.34 15.13 -8.80
N ILE A 58 -32.41 14.80 -8.09
CA ILE A 58 -32.34 14.15 -6.78
C ILE A 58 -31.71 12.75 -6.91
N PHE A 59 -32.18 11.93 -7.87
CA PHE A 59 -31.65 10.58 -8.07
C PHE A 59 -30.17 10.59 -8.48
N THR A 60 -29.77 11.51 -9.36
CA THR A 60 -28.35 11.61 -9.78
C THR A 60 -27.46 12.09 -8.65
N LEU A 61 -27.88 13.09 -7.86
CA LEU A 61 -27.13 13.55 -6.69
C LEU A 61 -26.95 12.43 -5.66
N LEU A 62 -28.03 11.73 -5.31
CA LEU A 62 -27.98 10.63 -4.36
C LEU A 62 -27.05 9.52 -4.83
N ALA A 63 -27.19 9.11 -6.09
CA ALA A 63 -26.34 8.09 -6.69
C ALA A 63 -24.87 8.51 -6.72
N THR A 64 -24.58 9.77 -7.04
CA THR A 64 -23.22 10.31 -7.03
C THR A 64 -22.59 10.21 -5.64
N VAL A 65 -23.30 10.63 -4.60
CA VAL A 65 -22.79 10.55 -3.22
C VAL A 65 -22.49 9.10 -2.84
N ILE A 66 -23.41 8.17 -3.11
CA ILE A 66 -23.23 6.75 -2.81
C ILE A 66 -22.03 6.20 -3.57
N THR A 67 -21.92 6.49 -4.87
CA THR A 67 -20.81 6.02 -5.71
C THR A 67 -19.46 6.52 -5.21
N LEU A 68 -19.36 7.81 -4.85
CA LEU A 68 -18.12 8.37 -4.30
C LEU A 68 -17.71 7.72 -2.97
N LEU A 69 -18.67 7.45 -2.08
CA LEU A 69 -18.39 6.75 -0.82
C LEU A 69 -17.86 5.32 -1.06
N VAL A 70 -18.44 4.61 -2.03
CA VAL A 70 -18.00 3.26 -2.38
C VAL A 70 -16.62 3.28 -3.05
N LEU A 71 -16.37 4.23 -3.98
CA LEU A 71 -15.06 4.40 -4.62
C LEU A 71 -13.97 4.74 -3.60
N LYS A 72 -14.25 5.62 -2.64
CA LYS A 72 -13.33 5.90 -1.53
C LYS A 72 -12.95 4.64 -0.75
N SER A 73 -13.93 3.75 -0.51
CA SER A 73 -13.67 2.47 0.16
C SER A 73 -12.80 1.51 -0.68
N LEU A 74 -12.84 1.61 -2.00
CA LEU A 74 -11.96 0.83 -2.89
C LEU A 74 -10.52 1.37 -2.90
N ILE A 75 -10.34 2.68 -2.83
CA ILE A 75 -9.00 3.30 -2.83
C ILE A 75 -8.26 3.01 -1.52
N PHE A 76 -8.98 2.83 -0.43
CA PHE A 76 -8.40 2.62 0.91
C PHE A 76 -7.26 1.58 1.01
N PRO A 77 -7.33 0.39 0.37
CA PRO A 77 -6.23 -0.57 0.43
C PRO A 77 -4.93 -0.06 -0.21
N ILE A 78 -5.03 0.77 -1.24
CA ILE A 78 -3.88 1.40 -1.91
C ILE A 78 -3.26 2.48 -1.00
N GLU A 79 -4.10 3.29 -0.36
CA GLU A 79 -3.65 4.28 0.64
C GLU A 79 -2.95 3.59 1.82
N LEU A 80 -3.45 2.42 2.26
CA LEU A 80 -2.82 1.63 3.32
C LEU A 80 -1.39 1.22 2.94
N VAL A 81 -1.19 0.74 1.71
CA VAL A 81 0.14 0.36 1.21
C VAL A 81 1.08 1.56 1.20
N SER A 82 0.62 2.69 0.64
CA SER A 82 1.41 3.93 0.57
C SER A 82 1.83 4.41 1.97
N LYS A 83 0.88 4.46 2.90
CA LYS A 83 1.15 4.88 4.28
C LYS A 83 2.11 3.93 4.99
N SER A 84 1.94 2.62 4.82
CA SER A 84 2.82 1.63 5.43
C SER A 84 4.25 1.69 4.90
N LEU A 85 4.45 2.05 3.61
CA LEU A 85 5.78 2.30 3.04
C LEU A 85 6.44 3.55 3.65
N ILE A 86 5.67 4.61 3.84
CA ILE A 86 6.18 5.84 4.48
C ILE A 86 6.58 5.53 5.92
N ASP A 87 5.72 4.84 6.68
CA ASP A 87 5.99 4.44 8.05
C ASP A 87 7.25 3.55 8.14
N TYR A 88 7.42 2.59 7.23
CA TYR A 88 8.63 1.75 7.16
C TYR A 88 9.89 2.59 6.89
N ASN A 89 9.83 3.54 5.97
CA ASN A 89 10.98 4.40 5.68
C ASN A 89 11.41 5.26 6.88
N GLN A 90 10.45 5.69 7.70
CA GLN A 90 10.71 6.54 8.86
C GLN A 90 11.09 5.74 10.11
N THR A 91 10.39 4.64 10.39
CA THR A 91 10.48 3.92 11.67
C THR A 91 11.14 2.55 11.55
N ARG A 92 11.37 2.05 10.33
CA ARG A 92 11.84 0.68 10.04
C ARG A 92 10.93 -0.42 10.60
N LYS A 93 9.69 -0.07 10.95
CA LYS A 93 8.71 -1.05 11.41
C LYS A 93 8.15 -1.81 10.22
N LEU A 94 8.29 -3.13 10.24
CA LEU A 94 7.79 -4.00 9.19
C LEU A 94 6.26 -3.88 9.07
N PRO A 95 5.73 -3.61 7.86
CA PRO A 95 4.30 -3.49 7.65
C PRO A 95 3.62 -4.87 7.73
N ASN A 96 2.45 -4.89 8.35
CA ASN A 96 1.58 -6.07 8.36
C ASN A 96 0.40 -5.85 7.43
N PHE A 97 0.47 -6.41 6.23
CA PHE A 97 -0.58 -6.31 5.25
C PHE A 97 -1.61 -7.44 5.41
N PRO A 98 -2.91 -7.17 5.16
CA PRO A 98 -3.92 -8.20 5.11
C PRO A 98 -3.68 -9.15 3.92
N THR A 99 -3.60 -10.45 4.19
CA THR A 99 -3.25 -11.48 3.20
C THR A 99 -4.46 -12.08 2.47
N HIS A 100 -5.68 -11.64 2.80
CA HIS A 100 -6.93 -12.24 2.31
C HIS A 100 -7.44 -11.69 0.97
N TYR A 101 -6.73 -10.75 0.36
CA TYR A 101 -7.11 -10.20 -0.95
C TYR A 101 -6.55 -11.07 -2.07
N SER A 102 -7.43 -11.45 -3.02
CA SER A 102 -7.10 -12.32 -4.15
C SER A 102 -7.02 -11.58 -5.49
N ASP A 103 -7.04 -10.25 -5.46
CA ASP A 103 -6.94 -9.38 -6.62
C ASP A 103 -5.56 -8.73 -6.77
N GLU A 104 -5.42 -7.84 -7.74
CA GLU A 104 -4.16 -7.13 -8.05
C GLU A 104 -3.63 -6.33 -6.85
N VAL A 105 -4.51 -5.84 -5.98
CA VAL A 105 -4.12 -5.13 -4.75
C VAL A 105 -3.53 -6.08 -3.73
N GLY A 106 -4.09 -7.28 -3.59
CA GLY A 106 -3.52 -8.34 -2.74
C GLY A 106 -2.15 -8.79 -3.23
N LEU A 107 -1.99 -8.95 -4.56
CA LEU A 107 -0.70 -9.25 -5.18
C LEU A 107 0.32 -8.13 -4.93
N LEU A 108 -0.08 -6.87 -5.08
CA LEU A 108 0.75 -5.70 -4.77
C LEU A 108 1.22 -5.71 -3.31
N MET A 109 0.31 -5.92 -2.36
CA MET A 109 0.65 -6.00 -0.93
C MET A 109 1.64 -7.13 -0.63
N SER A 110 1.43 -8.30 -1.22
CA SER A 110 2.34 -9.45 -1.08
C SER A 110 3.73 -9.15 -1.63
N ASN A 111 3.83 -8.59 -2.83
CA ASN A 111 5.11 -8.27 -3.45
C ASN A 111 5.87 -7.18 -2.68
N ILE A 112 5.18 -6.14 -2.23
CA ILE A 112 5.78 -5.09 -1.39
C ILE A 112 6.27 -5.67 -0.06
N SER A 113 5.49 -6.52 0.59
CA SER A 113 5.91 -7.19 1.82
C SER A 113 7.19 -7.99 1.61
N LYS A 114 7.24 -8.81 0.55
CA LYS A 114 8.45 -9.60 0.20
C LYS A 114 9.66 -8.71 -0.06
N SER A 115 9.47 -7.61 -0.81
CA SER A 115 10.54 -6.67 -1.10
C SER A 115 11.08 -6.00 0.16
N ILE A 116 10.21 -5.58 1.07
CA ILE A 116 10.62 -4.97 2.34
C ILE A 116 11.41 -5.96 3.19
N HIS A 117 10.96 -7.22 3.31
CA HIS A 117 11.69 -8.26 4.04
C HIS A 117 13.06 -8.55 3.40
N ALA A 118 13.15 -8.58 2.07
CA ALA A 118 14.43 -8.75 1.38
C ALA A 118 15.39 -7.58 1.62
N PHE A 119 14.89 -6.33 1.54
CA PHE A 119 15.69 -5.16 1.86
C PHE A 119 16.20 -5.16 3.31
N GLU A 120 15.37 -5.58 4.26
CA GLU A 120 15.74 -5.66 5.66
C GLU A 120 16.81 -6.73 5.90
N ALA A 121 16.72 -7.88 5.24
CA ALA A 121 17.74 -8.92 5.29
C ALA A 121 19.10 -8.41 4.76
N ILE A 122 19.11 -7.76 3.59
CA ILE A 122 20.32 -7.15 3.01
C ILE A 122 20.91 -6.08 3.93
N ARG A 123 20.06 -5.27 4.55
CA ARG A 123 20.50 -4.23 5.49
C ARG A 123 21.21 -4.82 6.70
N LEU A 124 20.63 -5.87 7.30
CA LEU A 124 21.23 -6.56 8.45
C LEU A 124 22.57 -7.21 8.08
N GLU A 125 22.63 -7.89 6.93
CA GLU A 125 23.88 -8.47 6.43
C GLU A 125 24.96 -7.40 6.22
N LYS A 126 24.62 -6.25 5.67
CA LYS A 126 25.53 -5.12 5.50
C LYS A 126 26.01 -4.55 6.85
N GLU A 127 25.14 -4.46 7.83
CA GLU A 127 25.51 -3.99 9.19
C GLU A 127 26.48 -4.96 9.84
N ASP A 128 26.22 -6.27 9.78
CA ASP A 128 27.09 -7.29 10.31
C ASP A 128 28.46 -7.27 9.62
N PHE A 129 28.48 -7.18 8.29
CA PHE A 129 29.71 -7.06 7.51
C PHE A 129 30.53 -5.81 7.91
N THR A 130 29.87 -4.66 8.07
CA THR A 130 30.52 -3.43 8.48
C THR A 130 31.09 -3.52 9.89
N TYR A 131 30.37 -4.19 10.79
CA TYR A 131 30.84 -4.45 12.15
C TYR A 131 32.10 -5.33 12.15
N LEU A 132 32.09 -6.46 11.44
CA LEU A 132 33.23 -7.38 11.30
C LEU A 132 34.44 -6.65 10.72
N LEU A 133 34.26 -5.94 9.62
CA LEU A 133 35.33 -5.18 8.98
C LEU A 133 35.95 -4.14 9.92
N SER A 134 35.11 -3.43 10.65
CA SER A 134 35.58 -2.40 11.62
C SER A 134 36.36 -3.03 12.78
N HIS A 135 35.93 -4.20 13.24
CA HIS A 135 36.62 -4.95 14.28
C HIS A 135 38.00 -5.43 13.79
N ASP A 136 38.07 -6.00 12.59
CA ASP A 136 39.29 -6.54 12.03
C ASP A 136 40.31 -5.45 11.69
N LEU A 137 39.83 -4.32 11.14
CA LEU A 137 40.67 -3.14 10.91
C LEU A 137 41.26 -2.57 12.21
N ARG A 138 40.47 -2.54 13.29
CA ARG A 138 40.94 -2.08 14.60
C ARG A 138 42.02 -3.01 15.16
N ASN A 139 41.84 -4.33 15.04
CA ASN A 139 42.79 -5.32 15.48
C ASN A 139 44.09 -5.25 14.65
N PHE A 140 43.99 -5.12 13.34
CA PHE A 140 45.13 -4.94 12.47
C PHE A 140 45.93 -3.66 12.81
N ALA A 141 45.26 -2.53 12.97
CA ALA A 141 45.89 -1.27 13.35
C ALA A 141 46.59 -1.38 14.72
N GLY A 142 45.94 -1.99 15.72
CA GLY A 142 46.51 -2.25 17.03
C GLY A 142 47.75 -3.10 16.97
N ASN A 143 47.76 -4.20 16.24
CA ASN A 143 48.91 -5.06 16.08
C ASN A 143 50.09 -4.35 15.36
N THR A 144 49.77 -3.57 14.32
CA THR A 144 50.78 -2.78 13.58
C THR A 144 51.46 -1.75 14.48
N LEU A 145 50.69 -1.03 15.28
CA LEU A 145 51.24 -0.06 16.27
C LEU A 145 52.09 -0.75 17.35
N TYR A 146 51.70 -1.94 17.80
CA TYR A 146 52.46 -2.73 18.75
C TYR A 146 53.83 -3.14 18.20
N VAL A 147 53.87 -3.68 16.97
CA VAL A 147 55.12 -4.05 16.29
C VAL A 147 56.01 -2.83 16.05
N PHE A 148 55.46 -1.70 15.64
CA PHE A 148 56.20 -0.44 15.47
C PHE A 148 56.80 0.03 16.80
N LYS A 149 56.09 -0.01 17.91
CA LYS A 149 56.56 0.35 19.23
C LYS A 149 57.66 -0.57 19.74
N LEU A 150 57.58 -1.88 19.48
CA LEU A 150 58.64 -2.82 19.80
C LEU A 150 59.92 -2.50 19.03
N ASN A 151 59.84 -2.32 17.71
CA ASN A 151 60.97 -1.97 16.88
C ASN A 151 61.64 -0.67 17.32
N TRP A 152 60.87 0.34 17.67
CA TRP A 152 61.40 1.61 18.19
C TRP A 152 62.14 1.43 19.51
N THR A 153 61.63 0.62 20.43
CA THR A 153 62.28 0.37 21.72
C THR A 153 63.55 -0.45 21.60
N PHE A 154 63.61 -1.42 20.66
CA PHE A 154 64.80 -2.15 20.34
C PHE A 154 65.90 -1.28 19.69
N SER A 155 65.52 -0.43 18.74
CA SER A 155 66.46 0.52 18.10
C SER A 155 67.12 1.46 19.11
N LYS A 156 66.37 2.00 20.08
CA LYS A 156 66.90 2.84 21.14
C LYS A 156 67.91 2.12 22.05
N ARG A 157 67.77 0.80 22.32
CA ARG A 157 68.69 0.03 23.16
C ARG A 157 69.98 -0.32 22.48
N VAL A 158 69.98 -0.41 21.16
CA VAL A 158 71.17 -0.82 20.37
C VAL A 158 72.08 0.36 20.07
N PHE A 159 71.54 1.61 20.08
CA PHE A 159 72.29 2.83 19.76
C PHE A 159 72.57 3.76 20.98
N SER A 160 72.29 3.31 22.22
CA SER A 160 72.73 3.93 23.46
C SER A 160 73.80 3.10 24.14
#